data_79da3303d16f2debdce5b140601a8d8c
#
_entry.id   79da3303d16f2debdce5b140601a8d8c
#
_cell.length_a   1.000
_cell.length_b   1.000
_cell.length_c   1.000
_cell.angle_alpha   90.00
_cell.angle_beta   90.00
_cell.angle_gamma   90.00
#
_symmetry.space_group_name_H-M   'P 1'
#
loop_
_entity.id
_entity.type
_entity.pdbx_description
1 polymer ?
#
loop_
_entity_poly.entity_id
_entity_poly.type
_entity_poly.pdbx_seq_one_letter_code
_entity_poly.pdbx_strand_id
1 'polypeptide(L)'
;MKSWPAPAKLNLFLHVVGRRGDGYHELQTLFQLLDFADVLHFEVRNDGVIRREGGAGLPERDLTVRAACKLQQFAGTGLGVDITLDKRIPVGAGLGGGSSDAATVLLALNRLWEVHASIETLVQLGAELGADVPVFIHGHSAWGEGVGEKVTPAMLSARIYCVVVPEVMVSTAAVFNDSELTRNTPRIRIPSLFEGGLSNDLEPVTCRLYPEVGEALVWL
;
A
#
# COMPACT_ATOMS: atom_id res chain seq x y z
N MET A 1 -2.71 25.20 6.84
CA MET A 1 -2.64 23.80 7.30
C MET A 1 -1.47 23.12 6.59
N LYS A 2 -0.70 22.28 7.27
CA LYS A 2 0.38 21.50 6.62
C LYS A 2 -0.23 20.36 5.83
N SER A 3 0.15 20.20 4.56
CA SER A 3 -0.27 19.08 3.73
C SER A 3 0.68 17.90 3.89
N TRP A 4 0.13 16.68 3.90
CA TRP A 4 0.85 15.43 4.01
C TRP A 4 0.53 14.57 2.79
N PRO A 5 1.49 14.44 1.86
CA PRO A 5 1.28 13.59 0.68
C PRO A 5 1.33 12.11 1.07
N ALA A 6 0.43 11.32 0.48
CA ALA A 6 0.36 9.88 0.56
C ALA A 6 0.57 9.30 -0.84
N PRO A 7 1.82 8.96 -1.22
CA PRO A 7 2.20 8.60 -2.58
C PRO A 7 1.57 7.26 -3.01
N ALA A 8 1.33 7.11 -4.31
CA ALA A 8 1.03 5.82 -4.93
C ALA A 8 2.29 4.95 -5.05
N LYS A 9 2.10 3.65 -5.33
CA LYS A 9 3.19 2.72 -5.68
C LYS A 9 2.86 1.94 -6.95
N LEU A 10 3.90 1.46 -7.61
CA LEU A 10 3.83 0.35 -8.55
C LEU A 10 4.57 -0.87 -7.97
N ASN A 11 4.13 -2.06 -8.35
CA ASN A 11 4.94 -3.26 -8.29
C ASN A 11 5.61 -3.41 -9.66
N LEU A 12 6.92 -3.17 -9.77
CA LEU A 12 7.65 -3.31 -11.04
C LEU A 12 7.75 -4.77 -11.48
N PHE A 13 7.60 -5.68 -10.55
CA PHE A 13 7.29 -7.10 -10.74
C PHE A 13 6.61 -7.62 -9.47
N LEU A 14 5.98 -8.77 -9.55
CA LEU A 14 5.45 -9.48 -8.39
C LEU A 14 5.52 -10.99 -8.65
N HIS A 15 6.35 -11.69 -7.90
CA HIS A 15 6.46 -13.13 -7.94
C HIS A 15 5.81 -13.75 -6.70
N VAL A 16 5.02 -14.78 -6.90
CA VAL A 16 4.47 -15.62 -5.83
C VAL A 16 5.39 -16.84 -5.68
N VAL A 17 6.24 -16.79 -4.67
CA VAL A 17 7.33 -17.76 -4.49
C VAL A 17 6.97 -18.93 -3.55
N GLY A 18 5.78 -18.88 -2.97
CA GLY A 18 5.29 -19.94 -2.08
C GLY A 18 3.95 -19.62 -1.46
N ARG A 19 3.40 -20.61 -0.75
CA ARG A 19 2.21 -20.46 0.10
C ARG A 19 2.55 -20.90 1.51
N ARG A 20 2.21 -20.06 2.49
CA ARG A 20 2.45 -20.34 3.91
C ARG A 20 1.35 -21.23 4.49
N GLY A 21 1.67 -21.88 5.61
CA GLY A 21 0.71 -22.73 6.33
C GLY A 21 -0.49 -21.96 6.91
N ASP A 22 -0.36 -20.63 7.10
CA ASP A 22 -1.44 -19.72 7.52
C ASP A 22 -2.34 -19.28 6.36
N GLY A 23 -2.08 -19.74 5.13
CA GLY A 23 -2.84 -19.44 3.92
C GLY A 23 -2.38 -18.23 3.14
N TYR A 24 -1.50 -17.40 3.69
CA TYR A 24 -0.89 -16.29 2.98
C TYR A 24 0.12 -16.75 1.94
N HIS A 25 0.38 -15.89 0.94
CA HIS A 25 1.36 -16.15 -0.10
C HIS A 25 2.69 -15.48 0.24
N GLU A 26 3.79 -16.19 0.02
CA GLU A 26 5.12 -15.59 0.05
C GLU A 26 5.40 -14.92 -1.29
N LEU A 27 5.82 -13.68 -1.24
CA LEU A 27 6.02 -12.81 -2.39
C LEU A 27 7.47 -12.34 -2.48
N GLN A 28 7.88 -12.01 -3.70
CA GLN A 28 8.98 -11.09 -3.97
C GLN A 28 8.47 -10.02 -4.93
N THR A 29 8.76 -8.76 -4.61
CA THR A 29 8.34 -7.62 -5.43
C THR A 29 9.31 -6.47 -5.33
N LEU A 30 9.25 -5.55 -6.29
CA LEU A 30 9.97 -4.29 -6.22
C LEU A 30 8.95 -3.15 -6.26
N PHE A 31 8.84 -2.48 -5.13
CA PHE A 31 7.98 -1.30 -4.99
C PHE A 31 8.68 -0.05 -5.53
N GLN A 32 8.03 0.65 -6.44
CA GLN A 32 8.40 1.99 -6.88
C GLN A 32 7.36 2.98 -6.36
N LEU A 33 7.78 3.90 -5.49
CA LEU A 33 6.93 5.01 -5.10
C LEU A 33 6.85 6.04 -6.24
N LEU A 34 5.67 6.64 -6.39
CA LEU A 34 5.37 7.64 -7.41
C LEU A 34 5.22 9.03 -6.77
N ASP A 35 5.34 10.08 -7.57
CA ASP A 35 5.01 11.46 -7.19
C ASP A 35 3.51 11.77 -7.28
N PHE A 36 2.70 10.86 -7.81
CA PHE A 36 1.24 10.91 -7.76
C PHE A 36 0.74 10.48 -6.38
N ALA A 37 -0.02 11.35 -5.70
CA ALA A 37 -0.34 11.14 -4.28
C ALA A 37 -1.75 11.65 -3.92
N ASP A 38 -2.36 10.98 -2.93
CA ASP A 38 -3.43 11.57 -2.14
C ASP A 38 -2.86 12.67 -1.23
N VAL A 39 -3.70 13.54 -0.71
CA VAL A 39 -3.25 14.58 0.23
C VAL A 39 -4.10 14.55 1.48
N LEU A 40 -3.44 14.47 2.64
CA LEU A 40 -4.10 14.51 3.94
C LEU A 40 -3.78 15.80 4.69
N HIS A 41 -4.78 16.27 5.44
CA HIS A 41 -4.64 17.35 6.41
C HIS A 41 -5.15 16.88 7.76
N PHE A 42 -4.54 17.35 8.82
CA PHE A 42 -4.86 16.93 10.18
C PHE A 42 -5.08 18.14 11.09
N GLU A 43 -6.15 18.11 11.88
CA GLU A 43 -6.40 19.05 12.97
C GLU A 43 -6.57 18.26 14.27
N VAL A 44 -5.65 18.49 15.22
CA VAL A 44 -5.65 17.77 16.51
C VAL A 44 -6.81 18.23 17.37
N ARG A 45 -7.48 17.28 18.02
CA ARG A 45 -8.61 17.49 18.94
C ARG A 45 -8.22 17.04 20.36
N ASN A 46 -8.80 17.70 21.36
CA ASN A 46 -8.57 17.36 22.77
C ASN A 46 -9.69 16.48 23.39
N ASP A 47 -10.63 16.02 22.56
CA ASP A 47 -11.81 15.25 22.99
C ASP A 47 -11.71 13.75 22.68
N GLY A 48 -10.59 13.29 22.16
CA GLY A 48 -10.36 11.89 21.81
C GLY A 48 -11.09 11.41 20.56
N VAL A 49 -11.88 12.27 19.91
CA VAL A 49 -12.70 11.88 18.75
C VAL A 49 -11.86 11.87 17.49
N ILE A 50 -11.99 10.80 16.71
CA ILE A 50 -11.37 10.65 15.38
C ILE A 50 -12.46 10.76 14.33
N ARG A 51 -12.30 11.68 13.38
CA ARG A 51 -13.21 11.90 12.25
C ARG A 51 -12.44 11.99 10.95
N ARG A 52 -13.07 11.57 9.87
CA ARG A 52 -12.55 11.78 8.50
C ARG A 52 -13.61 12.45 7.66
N GLU A 53 -13.17 13.46 6.92
CA GLU A 53 -13.93 14.13 5.86
C GLU A 53 -13.22 13.91 4.52
N GLY A 54 -13.97 13.96 3.42
CA GLY A 54 -13.46 13.65 2.08
C GLY A 54 -13.40 12.16 1.80
N GLY A 55 -12.68 11.75 0.75
CA GLY A 55 -12.58 10.35 0.32
C GLY A 55 -13.95 9.76 -0.05
N ALA A 56 -14.69 10.42 -0.95
CA ALA A 56 -16.03 9.98 -1.36
C ALA A 56 -16.04 8.49 -1.75
N GLY A 57 -17.08 7.78 -1.29
CA GLY A 57 -17.24 6.34 -1.55
C GLY A 57 -16.44 5.40 -0.63
N LEU A 58 -15.56 5.92 0.24
CA LEU A 58 -14.85 5.09 1.22
C LEU A 58 -15.76 4.78 2.43
N PRO A 59 -15.59 3.59 3.06
CA PRO A 59 -16.29 3.26 4.30
C PRO A 59 -15.98 4.27 5.41
N GLU A 60 -16.90 4.46 6.33
CA GLU A 60 -16.71 5.36 7.49
C GLU A 60 -15.48 4.97 8.33
N ARG A 61 -15.22 3.68 8.49
CA ARG A 61 -14.03 3.14 9.16
C ARG A 61 -13.04 2.55 8.17
N ASP A 62 -12.59 3.38 7.25
CA ASP A 62 -11.54 3.03 6.29
C ASP A 62 -10.16 2.87 6.96
N LEU A 63 -9.11 2.66 6.16
CA LEU A 63 -7.76 2.47 6.69
C LEU A 63 -7.20 3.71 7.38
N THR A 64 -7.62 4.94 7.00
CA THR A 64 -7.18 6.18 7.66
C THR A 64 -7.69 6.25 9.10
N VAL A 65 -8.99 6.04 9.30
CA VAL A 65 -9.63 6.03 10.63
C VAL A 65 -9.07 4.89 11.47
N ARG A 66 -8.90 3.70 10.88
CA ARG A 66 -8.33 2.53 11.57
C ARG A 66 -6.89 2.79 12.02
N ALA A 67 -6.07 3.44 11.20
CA ALA A 67 -4.69 3.80 11.53
C ALA A 67 -4.64 4.80 12.70
N ALA A 68 -5.47 5.83 12.67
CA ALA A 68 -5.57 6.80 13.77
C ALA A 68 -6.01 6.14 15.09
N CYS A 69 -7.07 5.33 15.06
CA CYS A 69 -7.54 4.58 16.24
C CYS A 69 -6.45 3.65 16.80
N LYS A 70 -5.71 2.96 15.91
CA LYS A 70 -4.65 2.05 16.31
C LYS A 70 -3.50 2.77 17.01
N LEU A 71 -3.06 3.90 16.47
CA LEU A 71 -2.01 4.69 17.09
C LEU A 71 -2.49 5.34 18.39
N GLN A 72 -3.73 5.82 18.45
CA GLN A 72 -4.34 6.38 19.67
C GLN A 72 -4.35 5.33 20.80
N GLN A 73 -4.77 4.10 20.50
CA GLN A 73 -4.78 3.00 21.46
C GLN A 73 -3.37 2.63 21.90
N PHE A 74 -2.41 2.54 20.97
CA PHE A 74 -1.00 2.26 21.28
C PHE A 74 -0.40 3.32 22.20
N ALA A 75 -0.66 4.60 21.91
CA ALA A 75 -0.13 5.74 22.67
C ALA A 75 -0.82 5.95 24.04
N GLY A 76 -2.01 5.37 24.24
CA GLY A 76 -2.83 5.64 25.42
C GLY A 76 -3.23 7.12 25.57
N THR A 77 -3.28 7.87 24.46
CA THR A 77 -3.57 9.30 24.49
C THR A 77 -5.07 9.59 24.42
N GLY A 78 -5.50 10.66 25.06
CA GLY A 78 -6.85 11.23 24.95
C GLY A 78 -7.02 12.21 23.79
N LEU A 79 -5.99 12.41 22.97
CA LEU A 79 -6.08 13.27 21.79
C LEU A 79 -6.87 12.58 20.67
N GLY A 80 -7.65 13.37 19.93
CA GLY A 80 -8.33 12.99 18.71
C GLY A 80 -7.80 13.75 17.50
N VAL A 81 -8.46 13.58 16.36
CA VAL A 81 -8.08 14.25 15.10
C VAL A 81 -9.25 14.36 14.15
N ASP A 82 -9.36 15.50 13.47
CA ASP A 82 -10.10 15.63 12.24
C ASP A 82 -9.13 15.44 11.07
N ILE A 83 -9.41 14.48 10.20
CA ILE A 83 -8.62 14.12 9.02
C ILE A 83 -9.39 14.57 7.79
N THR A 84 -8.79 15.43 6.97
CA THR A 84 -9.35 15.76 5.64
C THR A 84 -8.55 15.01 4.59
N LEU A 85 -9.22 14.17 3.78
CA LEU A 85 -8.63 13.36 2.72
C LEU A 85 -9.04 13.86 1.33
N ASP A 86 -8.08 14.42 0.60
CA ASP A 86 -8.18 14.68 -0.85
C ASP A 86 -7.73 13.44 -1.61
N LYS A 87 -8.71 12.60 -2.00
CA LYS A 87 -8.47 11.30 -2.66
C LYS A 87 -8.30 11.48 -4.15
N ARG A 88 -7.09 11.22 -4.67
CA ARG A 88 -6.68 11.32 -6.08
C ARG A 88 -6.34 9.96 -6.67
N ILE A 89 -5.75 9.07 -5.86
CA ILE A 89 -5.39 7.72 -6.28
C ILE A 89 -6.67 6.90 -6.41
N PRO A 90 -6.96 6.31 -7.59
CA PRO A 90 -8.15 5.49 -7.79
C PRO A 90 -8.24 4.32 -6.80
N VAL A 91 -9.43 4.11 -6.26
CA VAL A 91 -9.69 3.02 -5.31
C VAL A 91 -9.71 1.68 -6.05
N GLY A 92 -9.04 0.67 -5.51
CA GLY A 92 -9.03 -0.67 -6.10
C GLY A 92 -8.13 -0.85 -7.33
N ALA A 93 -7.33 0.16 -7.68
CA ALA A 93 -6.44 0.13 -8.86
C ALA A 93 -5.08 -0.57 -8.61
N GLY A 94 -4.85 -1.18 -7.44
CA GLY A 94 -3.55 -1.80 -7.13
C GLY A 94 -2.42 -0.82 -6.81
N LEU A 95 -2.69 0.50 -6.80
CA LEU A 95 -1.72 1.57 -6.58
C LEU A 95 -1.39 1.83 -5.09
N GLY A 96 -1.98 1.07 -4.18
CA GLY A 96 -1.69 1.12 -2.74
C GLY A 96 -2.22 2.35 -2.01
N GLY A 97 -3.14 3.15 -2.61
CA GLY A 97 -3.59 4.43 -2.05
C GLY A 97 -4.08 4.33 -0.60
N GLY A 98 -4.97 3.39 -0.28
CA GLY A 98 -5.47 3.23 1.10
C GLY A 98 -4.38 2.85 2.11
N SER A 99 -3.39 2.04 1.71
CA SER A 99 -2.24 1.69 2.54
C SER A 99 -1.30 2.89 2.74
N SER A 100 -1.13 3.72 1.70
CA SER A 100 -0.38 4.96 1.76
C SER A 100 -1.04 5.99 2.68
N ASP A 101 -2.38 6.13 2.59
CA ASP A 101 -3.15 6.98 3.47
C ASP A 101 -2.96 6.55 4.94
N ALA A 102 -3.08 5.26 5.24
CA ALA A 102 -2.88 4.70 6.58
C ALA A 102 -1.46 4.96 7.12
N ALA A 103 -0.44 4.73 6.30
CA ALA A 103 0.96 5.01 6.65
C ALA A 103 1.17 6.50 6.96
N THR A 104 0.61 7.38 6.11
CA THR A 104 0.68 8.83 6.30
C THR A 104 0.00 9.26 7.59
N VAL A 105 -1.15 8.67 7.93
CA VAL A 105 -1.82 8.90 9.22
C VAL A 105 -0.93 8.49 10.39
N LEU A 106 -0.34 7.28 10.36
CA LEU A 106 0.56 6.82 11.44
C LEU A 106 1.74 7.76 11.62
N LEU A 107 2.41 8.16 10.54
CA LEU A 107 3.56 9.06 10.57
C LEU A 107 3.19 10.48 11.05
N ALA A 108 2.09 11.02 10.52
CA ALA A 108 1.63 12.37 10.87
C ALA A 108 1.21 12.44 12.34
N LEU A 109 0.39 11.52 12.80
CA LEU A 109 -0.13 11.52 14.17
C LEU A 109 0.94 11.14 15.19
N ASN A 110 1.90 10.28 14.84
CA ASN A 110 3.07 10.03 15.67
C ASN A 110 3.81 11.34 16.02
N ARG A 111 3.89 12.26 15.04
CA ARG A 111 4.50 13.58 15.25
C ARG A 111 3.56 14.56 15.93
N LEU A 112 2.28 14.65 15.49
CA LEU A 112 1.31 15.64 15.97
C LEU A 112 0.82 15.37 17.39
N TRP A 113 0.73 14.12 17.79
CA TRP A 113 0.40 13.68 19.16
C TRP A 113 1.62 13.49 20.04
N GLU A 114 2.84 13.74 19.52
CA GLU A 114 4.12 13.58 20.23
C GLU A 114 4.29 12.17 20.84
N VAL A 115 3.86 11.14 20.10
CA VAL A 115 3.91 9.74 20.57
C VAL A 115 5.35 9.23 20.64
N HIS A 116 6.21 9.70 19.74
CA HIS A 116 7.63 9.31 19.64
C HIS A 116 7.86 7.80 19.43
N ALA A 117 6.91 7.12 18.81
CA ALA A 117 7.08 5.72 18.42
C ALA A 117 8.19 5.60 17.36
N SER A 118 9.01 4.55 17.48
CA SER A 118 10.06 4.28 16.48
C SER A 118 9.46 3.86 15.12
N ILE A 119 10.26 3.95 14.06
CA ILE A 119 9.84 3.48 12.72
C ILE A 119 9.46 2.00 12.76
N GLU A 120 10.21 1.17 13.47
CA GLU A 120 9.94 -0.27 13.62
C GLU A 120 8.58 -0.51 14.29
N THR A 121 8.24 0.29 15.31
CA THR A 121 6.92 0.23 15.95
C THR A 121 5.80 0.63 14.99
N LEU A 122 5.99 1.72 14.23
CA LEU A 122 5.00 2.14 13.23
C LEU A 122 4.82 1.10 12.12
N VAL A 123 5.90 0.45 11.68
CA VAL A 123 5.89 -0.65 10.72
C VAL A 123 5.07 -1.84 11.25
N GLN A 124 5.26 -2.22 12.52
CA GLN A 124 4.47 -3.28 13.16
C GLN A 124 2.97 -2.93 13.20
N LEU A 125 2.63 -1.72 13.64
CA LEU A 125 1.25 -1.22 13.65
C LEU A 125 0.66 -1.18 12.24
N GLY A 126 1.46 -0.78 11.26
CA GLY A 126 1.10 -0.70 9.86
C GLY A 126 0.85 -2.06 9.22
N ALA A 127 1.68 -3.05 9.50
CA ALA A 127 1.55 -4.42 8.98
C ALA A 127 0.21 -5.07 9.39
N GLU A 128 -0.32 -4.73 10.57
CA GLU A 128 -1.64 -5.19 11.02
C GLU A 128 -2.82 -4.50 10.28
N LEU A 129 -2.57 -3.38 9.62
CA LEU A 129 -3.56 -2.65 8.81
C LEU A 129 -3.58 -3.14 7.38
N GLY A 130 -2.40 -3.47 6.81
CA GLY A 130 -2.25 -3.99 5.47
C GLY A 130 -0.81 -4.28 5.09
N ALA A 131 -0.61 -5.25 4.20
CA ALA A 131 0.71 -5.73 3.79
C ALA A 131 1.58 -4.66 3.11
N ASP A 132 0.96 -3.70 2.39
CA ASP A 132 1.67 -2.60 1.72
C ASP A 132 1.94 -1.40 2.64
N VAL A 133 1.36 -1.31 3.86
CA VAL A 133 1.57 -0.16 4.75
C VAL A 133 3.03 0.03 5.15
N PRO A 134 3.80 -1.04 5.44
CA PRO A 134 5.22 -0.93 5.77
C PRO A 134 6.07 -0.17 4.75
N VAL A 135 5.92 -0.41 3.44
CA VAL A 135 6.73 0.28 2.43
C VAL A 135 6.48 1.79 2.43
N PHE A 136 5.24 2.22 2.67
CA PHE A 136 4.91 3.65 2.75
C PHE A 136 5.41 4.30 4.04
N ILE A 137 5.49 3.57 5.16
CA ILE A 137 6.11 4.06 6.40
C ILE A 137 7.60 4.31 6.20
N HIS A 138 8.30 3.43 5.47
CA HIS A 138 9.70 3.64 5.11
C HIS A 138 9.90 4.82 4.15
N GLY A 139 8.92 5.14 3.31
CA GLY A 139 8.90 6.34 2.48
C GLY A 139 9.88 6.33 1.30
N HIS A 140 10.33 5.17 0.86
CA HIS A 140 11.21 5.01 -0.31
C HIS A 140 10.87 3.74 -1.10
N SER A 141 11.30 3.71 -2.37
CA SER A 141 11.21 2.51 -3.19
C SER A 141 12.01 1.37 -2.59
N ALA A 142 11.51 0.14 -2.67
CA ALA A 142 12.07 -0.94 -1.89
C ALA A 142 11.80 -2.31 -2.50
N TRP A 143 12.69 -3.24 -2.20
CA TRP A 143 12.49 -4.67 -2.36
C TRP A 143 11.61 -5.19 -1.23
N GLY A 144 10.54 -5.90 -1.57
CA GLY A 144 9.59 -6.51 -0.64
C GLY A 144 9.65 -8.03 -0.67
N GLU A 145 9.64 -8.65 0.50
CA GLU A 145 9.56 -10.10 0.71
C GLU A 145 8.52 -10.44 1.78
N GLY A 146 8.32 -11.73 2.04
CA GLY A 146 7.29 -12.21 2.95
C GLY A 146 5.91 -12.09 2.30
N VAL A 147 4.94 -11.49 2.98
CA VAL A 147 3.66 -11.09 2.36
C VAL A 147 3.72 -9.65 1.80
N GLY A 148 4.93 -9.04 1.73
CA GLY A 148 5.20 -7.67 1.31
C GLY A 148 5.73 -6.78 2.45
N GLU A 149 5.73 -7.27 3.68
CA GLU A 149 6.07 -6.51 4.89
C GLU A 149 7.58 -6.42 5.16
N LYS A 150 8.38 -7.35 4.62
CA LYS A 150 9.83 -7.31 4.78
C LYS A 150 10.45 -6.43 3.71
N VAL A 151 10.75 -5.21 4.08
CA VAL A 151 11.12 -4.15 3.15
C VAL A 151 12.61 -3.84 3.27
N THR A 152 13.33 -3.91 2.14
CA THR A 152 14.73 -3.50 2.03
C THR A 152 14.85 -2.34 1.04
N PRO A 153 15.47 -1.20 1.40
CA PRO A 153 15.63 -0.06 0.51
C PRO A 153 16.21 -0.44 -0.85
N ALA A 154 15.63 0.08 -1.92
CA ALA A 154 16.14 -0.08 -3.28
C ALA A 154 16.35 1.28 -3.94
N MET A 155 17.57 1.51 -4.42
CA MET A 155 17.88 2.73 -5.19
C MET A 155 17.48 2.50 -6.63
N LEU A 156 16.38 3.14 -7.04
CA LEU A 156 15.89 3.10 -8.41
C LEU A 156 16.15 4.44 -9.10
N SER A 157 16.53 4.40 -10.37
CA SER A 157 16.62 5.61 -11.18
C SER A 157 15.22 6.20 -11.39
N ALA A 158 15.14 7.53 -11.43
CA ALA A 158 13.89 8.22 -11.75
C ALA A 158 13.40 7.81 -13.16
N ARG A 159 12.12 7.45 -13.25
CA ARG A 159 11.46 7.06 -14.50
C ARG A 159 10.09 7.71 -14.58
N ILE A 160 9.61 7.91 -15.79
CA ILE A 160 8.24 8.36 -16.06
C ILE A 160 7.43 7.10 -16.39
N TYR A 161 6.26 6.96 -15.74
CA TYR A 161 5.34 5.86 -15.97
C TYR A 161 4.03 6.39 -16.56
N CYS A 162 3.51 5.71 -17.56
CA CYS A 162 2.13 5.84 -17.99
C CYS A 162 1.32 4.78 -17.23
N VAL A 163 0.29 5.21 -16.50
CA VAL A 163 -0.57 4.30 -15.72
C VAL A 163 -1.97 4.36 -16.31
N VAL A 164 -2.45 3.22 -16.78
CA VAL A 164 -3.82 3.05 -17.27
C VAL A 164 -4.62 2.32 -16.18
N VAL A 165 -5.75 2.89 -15.80
CA VAL A 165 -6.66 2.31 -14.79
C VAL A 165 -8.00 2.03 -15.46
N PRO A 166 -8.30 0.76 -15.82
CA PRO A 166 -9.61 0.38 -16.33
C PRO A 166 -10.72 0.64 -15.30
N GLU A 167 -11.94 0.89 -15.77
CA GLU A 167 -13.12 1.09 -14.92
C GLU A 167 -13.64 -0.23 -14.33
N VAL A 168 -12.75 -1.01 -13.71
CA VAL A 168 -13.08 -2.28 -13.06
C VAL A 168 -12.39 -2.37 -11.70
N MET A 169 -13.10 -2.87 -10.71
CA MET A 169 -12.56 -3.08 -9.39
C MET A 169 -12.03 -4.52 -9.27
N VAL A 170 -10.70 -4.66 -9.23
CA VAL A 170 -10.04 -5.96 -9.09
C VAL A 170 -10.00 -6.39 -7.62
N SER A 171 -10.61 -7.53 -7.31
CA SER A 171 -10.51 -8.14 -5.99
C SER A 171 -9.18 -8.90 -5.85
N THR A 172 -8.25 -8.31 -5.13
CA THR A 172 -6.95 -8.95 -4.80
C THR A 172 -7.15 -10.33 -4.16
N ALA A 173 -8.15 -10.46 -3.27
CA ALA A 173 -8.46 -11.73 -2.62
C ALA A 173 -8.94 -12.79 -3.63
N ALA A 174 -9.74 -12.41 -4.63
CA ALA A 174 -10.18 -13.34 -5.68
C ALA A 174 -8.99 -13.84 -6.51
N VAL A 175 -8.07 -12.93 -6.89
CA VAL A 175 -6.87 -13.28 -7.66
C VAL A 175 -5.96 -14.23 -6.86
N PHE A 176 -5.67 -13.92 -5.59
CA PHE A 176 -4.82 -14.78 -4.76
C PHE A 176 -5.43 -16.15 -4.43
N ASN A 177 -6.76 -16.26 -4.38
CA ASN A 177 -7.45 -17.53 -4.13
C ASN A 177 -7.68 -18.37 -5.40
N ASP A 178 -7.39 -17.84 -6.56
CA ASP A 178 -7.62 -18.54 -7.83
C ASP A 178 -6.73 -19.78 -7.96
N SER A 179 -7.31 -20.88 -8.48
CA SER A 179 -6.60 -22.16 -8.61
C SER A 179 -5.48 -22.13 -9.65
N GLU A 180 -5.56 -21.26 -10.64
CA GLU A 180 -4.59 -21.14 -11.74
C GLU A 180 -3.43 -20.18 -11.39
N LEU A 181 -3.46 -19.53 -10.23
CA LEU A 181 -2.36 -18.66 -9.80
C LEU A 181 -1.07 -19.46 -9.64
N THR A 182 -0.01 -19.02 -10.31
CA THR A 182 1.34 -19.55 -10.10
C THR A 182 1.79 -19.25 -8.67
N ARG A 183 2.27 -20.27 -7.92
CA ARG A 183 2.65 -20.13 -6.51
C ARG A 183 4.05 -20.66 -6.18
N ASN A 184 4.84 -20.93 -7.19
CA ASN A 184 6.15 -21.56 -7.06
C ASN A 184 7.20 -20.93 -7.98
N THR A 185 7.00 -19.66 -8.32
CA THR A 185 8.00 -18.90 -9.09
C THR A 185 9.34 -18.89 -8.36
N PRO A 186 10.45 -19.25 -9.03
CA PRO A 186 11.74 -19.29 -8.39
C PRO A 186 12.12 -17.95 -7.77
N ARG A 187 12.68 -17.98 -6.56
CA ARG A 187 13.21 -16.79 -5.91
C ARG A 187 14.34 -16.19 -6.73
N ILE A 188 14.33 -14.89 -6.91
CA ILE A 188 15.40 -14.14 -7.56
C ILE A 188 16.19 -13.34 -6.52
N ARG A 189 17.43 -12.95 -6.88
CA ARG A 189 18.26 -12.04 -6.08
C ARG A 189 18.22 -10.64 -6.69
N ILE A 190 18.41 -9.60 -5.87
CA ILE A 190 18.41 -8.21 -6.32
C ILE A 190 19.30 -7.94 -7.56
N PRO A 191 20.53 -8.50 -7.69
CA PRO A 191 21.34 -8.32 -8.90
C PRO A 191 20.66 -8.76 -10.20
N SER A 192 19.81 -9.81 -10.13
CA SER A 192 19.11 -10.35 -11.31
C SER A 192 18.00 -9.45 -11.84
N LEU A 193 17.63 -8.37 -11.11
CA LEU A 193 16.65 -7.38 -11.58
C LEU A 193 17.03 -6.68 -12.89
N PHE A 194 18.32 -6.69 -13.23
CA PHE A 194 18.84 -6.01 -14.42
C PHE A 194 18.97 -6.94 -15.63
N GLU A 195 18.73 -8.24 -15.47
CA GLU A 195 18.90 -9.25 -16.51
C GLU A 195 17.63 -9.49 -17.35
N GLY A 196 16.51 -8.85 -17.01
CA GLY A 196 15.22 -9.01 -17.69
C GLY A 196 14.42 -10.25 -17.20
N GLY A 197 13.22 -10.43 -17.75
CA GLY A 197 12.35 -11.58 -17.42
C GLY A 197 11.50 -11.38 -16.16
N LEU A 198 11.36 -10.15 -15.67
CA LEU A 198 10.48 -9.83 -14.56
C LEU A 198 9.02 -9.84 -15.03
N SER A 199 8.16 -10.50 -14.28
CA SER A 199 6.73 -10.65 -14.56
C SER A 199 5.90 -10.35 -13.32
N ASN A 200 4.60 -10.20 -13.52
CA ASN A 200 3.63 -10.16 -12.45
C ASN A 200 2.82 -11.47 -12.49
N ASP A 201 3.05 -12.35 -11.53
CA ASP A 201 2.36 -13.66 -11.49
C ASP A 201 0.84 -13.53 -11.31
N LEU A 202 0.35 -12.37 -10.86
CA LEU A 202 -1.08 -12.08 -10.75
C LEU A 202 -1.70 -11.71 -12.11
N GLU A 203 -0.91 -11.24 -13.08
CA GLU A 203 -1.39 -10.72 -14.37
C GLU A 203 -2.24 -11.72 -15.15
N PRO A 204 -1.82 -12.98 -15.39
CA PRO A 204 -2.61 -13.92 -16.19
C PRO A 204 -4.00 -14.19 -15.58
N VAL A 205 -4.04 -14.36 -14.25
CA VAL A 205 -5.29 -14.59 -13.52
C VAL A 205 -6.15 -13.33 -13.54
N THR A 206 -5.54 -12.16 -13.33
CA THR A 206 -6.25 -10.89 -13.33
C THR A 206 -6.88 -10.63 -14.69
N CYS A 207 -6.16 -10.81 -15.79
CA CYS A 207 -6.68 -10.61 -17.14
C CYS A 207 -7.82 -11.60 -17.48
N ARG A 208 -7.76 -12.82 -16.96
CA ARG A 208 -8.83 -13.81 -17.14
C ARG A 208 -10.08 -13.47 -16.34
N LEU A 209 -9.95 -13.05 -15.10
CA LEU A 209 -11.07 -12.68 -14.23
C LEU A 209 -11.67 -11.31 -14.57
N TYR A 210 -10.86 -10.42 -15.09
CA TYR A 210 -11.18 -9.02 -15.40
C TYR A 210 -10.66 -8.67 -16.81
N PRO A 211 -11.41 -9.02 -17.88
CA PRO A 211 -10.96 -8.83 -19.27
C PRO A 211 -10.54 -7.40 -19.60
N GLU A 212 -11.16 -6.40 -18.98
CA GLU A 212 -10.85 -4.99 -19.16
C GLU A 212 -9.38 -4.65 -18.83
N VAL A 213 -8.76 -5.42 -17.90
CA VAL A 213 -7.33 -5.30 -17.59
C VAL A 213 -6.48 -5.82 -18.75
N GLY A 214 -6.89 -6.96 -19.35
CA GLY A 214 -6.21 -7.51 -20.52
C GLY A 214 -6.31 -6.59 -21.73
N GLU A 215 -7.47 -5.97 -21.97
CA GLU A 215 -7.67 -4.99 -23.04
C GLU A 215 -6.77 -3.75 -22.85
N ALA A 216 -6.64 -3.26 -21.61
CA ALA A 216 -5.74 -2.16 -21.30
C ALA A 216 -4.27 -2.51 -21.55
N LEU A 217 -3.84 -3.74 -21.24
CA LEU A 217 -2.48 -4.21 -21.52
C LEU A 217 -2.18 -4.30 -23.02
N VAL A 218 -3.17 -4.70 -23.82
CA VAL A 218 -3.02 -4.73 -25.30
C VAL A 218 -2.92 -3.32 -25.89
N TRP A 219 -3.57 -2.34 -25.22
CA TRP A 219 -3.53 -0.95 -25.67
C TRP A 219 -2.19 -0.26 -25.34
N LEU A 220 -1.51 -0.64 -24.23
CA LEU A 220 -0.20 -0.11 -23.83
C LEU A 220 0.92 -0.62 -24.72
#